data_0aac505a4d0fba1f7e9b185369a6a7c4
#
_entry.id   0aac505a4d0fba1f7e9b185369a6a7c4
#
_cell.length_a   1.000
_cell.length_b   1.000
_cell.length_c   1.000
_cell.angle_alpha   90.00
_cell.angle_beta   90.00
_cell.angle_gamma   90.00
#
_symmetry.space_group_name_H-M   'P 1'
#
loop_
_entity.id
_entity.type
_entity.pdbx_description
1 polymer ?
#
loop_
_entity_poly.entity_id
_entity_poly.type
_entity_poly.pdbx_seq_one_letter_code
_entity_poly.pdbx_strand_id
1 'polypeptide(L)'
;MYQEEYKRWMAADLEDADLMPELTKIEGNDDEIKERFAVALKFGTAGLRGVLGAGTNRMNIYVVRQATQGLANWVKTQGGTQTVAISYDSRLKSDVFAKTAAGVLAANGIKVRIYDALMPVPALSFATRYYNCNAGVMVTASHNPAKYNGYKAYGPDGCQMTDDAAAIVYEEIQKTDVLTGAKYMSFAQGVEEGLIRFVGDDCKDALYEAIESRQVRPGLCKSAGLKLVYSPLNGSGLVPVTRVLKDIGITDVTIVPEQEYPNGYFTTCSYPNPEIFAALELGLNLAKETGADLMLATDPDADR
;
A
#
# COMPACT_ATOMS: atom_id res chain seq x y z
N MET A 1 7.31 -31.24 6.07
CA MET A 1 7.59 -29.79 5.97
C MET A 1 6.31 -28.97 5.76
N TYR A 2 5.70 -28.86 4.55
CA TYR A 2 4.49 -28.01 4.37
C TYR A 2 3.26 -28.51 5.12
N GLN A 3 3.06 -29.81 5.25
CA GLN A 3 2.00 -30.42 6.05
C GLN A 3 2.14 -30.11 7.55
N GLU A 4 3.36 -30.04 8.04
CA GLU A 4 3.63 -29.69 9.46
C GLU A 4 3.34 -28.23 9.70
N GLU A 5 3.71 -27.34 8.75
CA GLU A 5 3.41 -25.93 8.84
C GLU A 5 1.90 -25.67 8.77
N TYR A 6 1.17 -26.35 7.88
CA TYR A 6 -0.28 -26.31 7.85
C TYR A 6 -0.90 -26.72 9.20
N LYS A 7 -0.46 -27.86 9.79
CA LYS A 7 -0.94 -28.31 11.10
C LYS A 7 -0.63 -27.31 12.21
N ARG A 8 0.53 -26.65 12.13
CA ARG A 8 0.93 -25.61 13.07
C ARG A 8 -0.02 -24.41 13.00
N TRP A 9 -0.40 -23.99 11.79
CA TRP A 9 -1.38 -22.90 11.62
C TRP A 9 -2.78 -23.30 12.08
N MET A 10 -3.20 -24.55 11.82
CA MET A 10 -4.47 -25.08 12.32
C MET A 10 -4.55 -25.14 13.85
N ALA A 11 -3.43 -25.35 14.51
CA ALA A 11 -3.34 -25.41 15.99
C ALA A 11 -3.13 -24.04 16.66
N ALA A 12 -2.86 -23.00 15.88
CA ALA A 12 -2.60 -21.66 16.42
C ALA A 12 -3.92 -20.92 16.73
N ASP A 13 -3.90 -20.08 17.75
CA ASP A 13 -4.95 -19.11 18.01
C ASP A 13 -4.77 -17.91 17.09
N LEU A 14 -5.44 -17.94 15.93
CA LEU A 14 -5.27 -16.93 14.89
C LEU A 14 -6.16 -15.71 15.18
N GLU A 15 -5.54 -14.53 15.26
CA GLU A 15 -6.23 -13.26 15.54
C GLU A 15 -7.16 -12.79 14.38
N ASP A 16 -6.81 -13.13 13.11
CA ASP A 16 -7.64 -12.79 11.95
C ASP A 16 -8.69 -13.89 11.74
N ALA A 17 -9.94 -13.56 12.05
CA ALA A 17 -11.06 -14.50 12.01
C ALA A 17 -11.32 -15.15 10.64
N ASP A 18 -10.84 -14.52 9.55
CA ASP A 18 -11.02 -15.05 8.19
C ASP A 18 -10.11 -16.25 7.90
N LEU A 19 -8.98 -16.39 8.61
CA LEU A 19 -7.94 -17.37 8.25
C LEU A 19 -8.30 -18.80 8.65
N MET A 20 -8.90 -19.01 9.83
CA MET A 20 -9.25 -20.36 10.28
C MET A 20 -10.30 -21.03 9.40
N PRO A 21 -11.39 -20.36 8.95
CA PRO A 21 -12.33 -20.93 7.99
C PRO A 21 -11.67 -21.32 6.65
N GLU A 22 -10.70 -20.51 6.17
CA GLU A 22 -9.95 -20.87 4.95
C GLU A 22 -9.10 -22.11 5.13
N LEU A 23 -8.41 -22.24 6.28
CA LEU A 23 -7.58 -23.42 6.57
C LEU A 23 -8.44 -24.68 6.68
N THR A 24 -9.58 -24.60 7.36
CA THR A 24 -10.51 -25.72 7.49
C THR A 24 -11.04 -26.16 6.12
N LYS A 25 -11.32 -25.20 5.22
CA LYS A 25 -11.84 -25.51 3.88
C LYS A 25 -10.88 -26.31 3.00
N ILE A 26 -9.57 -26.15 3.21
CA ILE A 26 -8.55 -26.85 2.44
C ILE A 26 -8.09 -28.16 3.11
N GLU A 27 -8.66 -28.53 4.25
CA GLU A 27 -8.32 -29.78 4.94
C GLU A 27 -8.49 -30.99 4.00
N GLY A 28 -7.47 -31.84 3.92
CA GLY A 28 -7.44 -32.98 3.01
C GLY A 28 -7.11 -32.66 1.55
N ASN A 29 -7.01 -31.41 1.15
CA ASN A 29 -6.58 -31.00 -0.19
C ASN A 29 -5.08 -30.71 -0.21
N ASP A 30 -4.28 -31.74 -0.52
CA ASP A 30 -2.81 -31.66 -0.46
C ASP A 30 -2.21 -30.62 -1.42
N ASP A 31 -2.81 -30.45 -2.60
CA ASP A 31 -2.35 -29.47 -3.60
C ASP A 31 -2.52 -28.03 -3.10
N GLU A 32 -3.67 -27.70 -2.51
CA GLU A 32 -3.92 -26.40 -1.90
C GLU A 32 -3.03 -26.14 -0.68
N ILE A 33 -2.85 -27.15 0.18
CA ILE A 33 -1.97 -27.05 1.36
C ILE A 33 -0.52 -26.81 0.89
N LYS A 34 -0.06 -27.56 -0.10
CA LYS A 34 1.28 -27.42 -0.65
C LYS A 34 1.49 -26.05 -1.27
N GLU A 35 0.53 -25.55 -2.05
CA GLU A 35 0.60 -24.24 -2.71
C GLU A 35 0.72 -23.11 -1.68
N ARG A 36 0.03 -23.21 -0.52
CA ARG A 36 0.02 -22.18 0.52
C ARG A 36 1.19 -22.25 1.50
N PHE A 37 1.81 -23.42 1.69
CA PHE A 37 2.78 -23.66 2.76
C PHE A 37 4.14 -24.21 2.32
N ALA A 38 4.31 -24.67 1.05
CA ALA A 38 5.58 -25.23 0.61
C ALA A 38 6.69 -24.19 0.47
N VAL A 39 6.32 -22.96 0.20
CA VAL A 39 7.23 -21.81 0.11
C VAL A 39 6.64 -20.61 0.85
N ALA A 40 7.50 -19.71 1.32
CA ALA A 40 7.07 -18.42 1.83
C ALA A 40 7.10 -17.36 0.73
N LEU A 41 6.30 -16.30 0.88
CA LEU A 41 6.41 -15.14 0.01
C LEU A 41 7.83 -14.58 0.05
N LYS A 42 8.42 -14.39 -1.12
CA LYS A 42 9.77 -13.83 -1.24
C LYS A 42 9.71 -12.31 -1.16
N PHE A 43 10.55 -11.74 -0.30
CA PHE A 43 10.80 -10.31 -0.25
C PHE A 43 11.92 -9.94 -1.24
N GLY A 44 11.67 -8.96 -2.09
CA GLY A 44 12.63 -8.43 -3.05
C GLY A 44 12.58 -6.90 -3.09
N THR A 45 13.20 -6.27 -4.08
CA THR A 45 13.19 -4.81 -4.29
C THR A 45 11.78 -4.23 -4.41
N ALA A 46 10.85 -5.00 -4.99
CA ALA A 46 9.43 -4.65 -5.02
C ALA A 46 8.67 -5.00 -3.71
N GLY A 47 9.38 -5.44 -2.66
CA GLY A 47 8.77 -5.91 -1.41
C GLY A 47 8.13 -7.30 -1.53
N LEU A 48 6.99 -7.51 -0.84
CA LEU A 48 6.15 -8.71 -0.94
C LEU A 48 4.94 -8.45 -1.83
N ARG A 49 4.50 -9.47 -2.55
CA ARG A 49 3.21 -9.47 -3.26
C ARG A 49 2.64 -10.88 -3.29
N GLY A 50 1.38 -11.03 -2.93
CA GLY A 50 0.72 -12.34 -2.91
C GLY A 50 -0.80 -12.25 -2.89
N VAL A 51 -1.44 -13.39 -3.04
CA VAL A 51 -2.88 -13.53 -2.85
C VAL A 51 -3.20 -13.40 -1.37
N LEU A 52 -4.30 -12.72 -1.02
CA LEU A 52 -4.81 -12.65 0.35
C LEU A 52 -5.22 -14.05 0.85
N GLY A 53 -5.00 -14.34 2.12
CA GLY A 53 -5.48 -15.57 2.76
C GLY A 53 -4.50 -16.20 3.73
N ALA A 54 -4.85 -17.40 4.20
CA ALA A 54 -4.07 -18.18 5.15
C ALA A 54 -2.91 -18.92 4.48
N GLY A 55 -1.73 -18.85 5.12
CA GLY A 55 -0.51 -19.54 4.68
C GLY A 55 0.70 -18.63 4.57
N THR A 56 1.88 -19.24 4.51
CA THR A 56 3.17 -18.54 4.37
C THR A 56 3.39 -17.96 2.95
N ASN A 57 2.71 -18.53 1.95
CA ASN A 57 2.69 -18.05 0.56
C ASN A 57 1.47 -17.16 0.28
N ARG A 58 0.97 -16.48 1.29
CA ARG A 58 -0.22 -15.59 1.23
C ARG A 58 0.05 -14.27 1.94
N MET A 59 -0.66 -13.23 1.53
CA MET A 59 -0.69 -11.97 2.26
C MET A 59 -1.72 -12.05 3.39
N ASN A 60 -1.25 -11.93 4.62
CA ASN A 60 -2.02 -11.89 5.86
C ASN A 60 -1.26 -11.13 6.95
N ILE A 61 -1.89 -10.91 8.10
CA ILE A 61 -1.28 -10.13 9.20
C ILE A 61 0.02 -10.76 9.72
N TYR A 62 0.16 -12.08 9.70
CA TYR A 62 1.35 -12.79 10.20
C TYR A 62 2.55 -12.60 9.26
N VAL A 63 2.33 -12.73 7.96
CA VAL A 63 3.37 -12.47 6.94
C VAL A 63 3.77 -10.98 6.94
N VAL A 64 2.81 -10.06 7.14
CA VAL A 64 3.10 -8.62 7.30
C VAL A 64 3.91 -8.37 8.57
N ARG A 65 3.57 -9.01 9.71
CA ARG A 65 4.34 -8.90 10.96
C ARG A 65 5.76 -9.41 10.78
N GLN A 66 5.93 -10.57 10.15
CA GLN A 66 7.24 -11.16 9.87
C GLN A 66 8.10 -10.23 9.00
N ALA A 67 7.55 -9.74 7.90
CA ALA A 67 8.23 -8.82 7.00
C ALA A 67 8.61 -7.51 7.70
N THR A 68 7.70 -6.96 8.50
CA THR A 68 7.95 -5.72 9.23
C THR A 68 8.97 -5.90 10.34
N GLN A 69 9.04 -7.07 10.98
CA GLN A 69 10.10 -7.37 11.96
C GLN A 69 11.47 -7.39 11.28
N GLY A 70 11.59 -7.98 10.10
CA GLY A 70 12.83 -7.93 9.31
C GLY A 70 13.22 -6.50 8.94
N LEU A 71 12.27 -5.70 8.49
CA LEU A 71 12.48 -4.27 8.23
C LEU A 71 12.89 -3.51 9.50
N ALA A 72 12.26 -3.78 10.64
CA ALA A 72 12.58 -3.15 11.92
C ALA A 72 14.00 -3.47 12.37
N ASN A 73 14.44 -4.72 12.21
CA ASN A 73 15.80 -5.12 12.51
C ASN A 73 16.80 -4.34 11.65
N TRP A 74 16.55 -4.24 10.35
CA TRP A 74 17.40 -3.46 9.44
C TRP A 74 17.41 -1.96 9.82
N VAL A 75 16.24 -1.34 10.08
CA VAL A 75 16.15 0.08 10.50
C VAL A 75 17.00 0.36 11.73
N LYS A 76 17.03 -0.54 12.70
CA LYS A 76 17.86 -0.40 13.92
C LYS A 76 19.35 -0.39 13.64
N THR A 77 19.81 -0.97 12.53
CA THR A 77 21.22 -0.92 12.13
C THR A 77 21.59 0.40 11.45
N GLN A 78 20.58 1.16 11.01
CA GLN A 78 20.78 2.45 10.38
C GLN A 78 20.90 3.55 11.46
N GLY A 79 21.74 4.50 11.26
CA GLY A 79 21.74 5.72 12.10
C GLY A 79 20.47 6.55 11.91
N GLY A 80 20.38 7.69 12.59
CA GLY A 80 19.33 8.67 12.37
C GLY A 80 18.13 8.53 13.31
N THR A 81 16.94 8.89 12.83
CA THR A 81 15.76 9.12 13.67
C THR A 81 15.04 7.85 14.09
N GLN A 82 15.35 6.71 13.48
CA GLN A 82 14.60 5.45 13.59
C GLN A 82 13.08 5.69 13.42
N THR A 83 12.75 6.27 12.30
CA THR A 83 11.37 6.61 11.93
C THR A 83 11.01 5.94 10.62
N VAL A 84 9.79 5.46 10.47
CA VAL A 84 9.26 4.86 9.24
C VAL A 84 7.95 5.54 8.87
N ALA A 85 7.82 5.91 7.58
CA ALA A 85 6.57 6.40 7.03
C ALA A 85 5.72 5.24 6.50
N ILE A 86 4.40 5.32 6.62
CA ILE A 86 3.47 4.28 6.11
C ILE A 86 2.34 4.92 5.34
N SER A 87 2.04 4.38 4.17
CA SER A 87 0.85 4.67 3.38
C SER A 87 0.21 3.38 2.87
N TYR A 88 -1.02 3.47 2.39
CA TYR A 88 -1.79 2.34 1.89
C TYR A 88 -2.81 2.79 0.85
N ASP A 89 -3.20 1.88 -0.02
CA ASP A 89 -4.22 2.08 -1.04
C ASP A 89 -5.61 1.55 -0.63
N SER A 90 -6.54 1.50 -1.60
CA SER A 90 -7.92 1.08 -1.41
C SER A 90 -8.14 -0.43 -1.33
N ARG A 91 -7.10 -1.26 -1.50
CA ARG A 91 -7.23 -2.71 -1.56
C ARG A 91 -7.76 -3.31 -0.27
N LEU A 92 -8.41 -4.47 -0.40
CA LEU A 92 -8.89 -5.24 0.74
C LEU A 92 -7.76 -5.46 1.76
N LYS A 93 -8.04 -5.16 3.03
CA LYS A 93 -7.09 -5.29 4.16
C LYS A 93 -5.85 -4.38 4.10
N SER A 94 -5.74 -3.42 3.17
CA SER A 94 -4.58 -2.51 3.12
C SER A 94 -4.44 -1.69 4.40
N ASP A 95 -5.53 -1.16 4.94
CA ASP A 95 -5.53 -0.43 6.21
C ASP A 95 -5.18 -1.32 7.41
N VAL A 96 -5.65 -2.57 7.42
CA VAL A 96 -5.33 -3.56 8.46
C VAL A 96 -3.84 -3.88 8.43
N PHE A 97 -3.27 -4.13 7.25
CA PHE A 97 -1.84 -4.42 7.11
C PHE A 97 -0.95 -3.22 7.44
N ALA A 98 -1.37 -2.01 7.07
CA ALA A 98 -0.67 -0.78 7.42
C ALA A 98 -0.63 -0.57 8.95
N LYS A 99 -1.76 -0.74 9.64
CA LYS A 99 -1.85 -0.68 11.12
C LYS A 99 -1.06 -1.80 11.79
N THR A 100 -1.06 -3.01 11.20
CA THR A 100 -0.26 -4.15 11.67
C THR A 100 1.24 -3.84 11.59
N ALA A 101 1.70 -3.32 10.45
CA ALA A 101 3.09 -2.90 10.28
C ALA A 101 3.49 -1.80 11.29
N ALA A 102 2.61 -0.80 11.48
CA ALA A 102 2.82 0.25 12.47
C ALA A 102 3.00 -0.31 13.89
N GLY A 103 2.17 -1.30 14.29
CA GLY A 103 2.25 -1.96 15.59
C GLY A 103 3.55 -2.73 15.80
N VAL A 104 4.07 -3.40 14.78
CA VAL A 104 5.39 -4.08 14.85
C VAL A 104 6.52 -3.08 15.00
N LEU A 105 6.53 -2.02 14.20
CA LEU A 105 7.56 -0.97 14.28
C LEU A 105 7.56 -0.31 15.66
N ALA A 106 6.39 0.08 16.17
CA ALA A 106 6.23 0.68 17.48
C ALA A 106 6.71 -0.25 18.60
N ALA A 107 6.36 -1.56 18.57
CA ALA A 107 6.83 -2.56 19.53
C ALA A 107 8.36 -2.77 19.50
N ASN A 108 9.00 -2.36 18.41
CA ASN A 108 10.45 -2.32 18.27
C ASN A 108 11.09 -0.99 18.67
N GLY A 109 10.31 -0.02 19.19
CA GLY A 109 10.77 1.31 19.58
C GLY A 109 11.00 2.27 18.42
N ILE A 110 10.54 1.91 17.21
CA ILE A 110 10.66 2.72 15.99
C ILE A 110 9.45 3.65 15.88
N LYS A 111 9.69 4.93 15.66
CA LYS A 111 8.63 5.92 15.46
C LYS A 111 7.96 5.70 14.10
N VAL A 112 6.65 5.90 14.05
CA VAL A 112 5.85 5.73 12.84
C VAL A 112 5.15 7.02 12.45
N ARG A 113 5.19 7.36 11.16
CA ARG A 113 4.37 8.38 10.51
C ARG A 113 3.44 7.70 9.52
N ILE A 114 2.16 7.55 9.88
CA ILE A 114 1.16 6.88 9.03
C ILE A 114 0.13 7.87 8.53
N TYR A 115 -0.30 7.73 7.29
CA TYR A 115 -1.43 8.50 6.79
C TYR A 115 -2.74 8.04 7.45
N ASP A 116 -3.59 8.99 7.81
CA ASP A 116 -4.90 8.77 8.44
C ASP A 116 -5.95 8.22 7.47
N ALA A 117 -5.75 8.46 6.17
CA ALA A 117 -6.53 7.93 5.07
C ALA A 117 -5.60 7.31 4.01
N LEU A 118 -6.18 6.58 3.06
CA LEU A 118 -5.41 6.06 1.92
C LEU A 118 -4.77 7.21 1.13
N MET A 119 -3.51 7.04 0.77
CA MET A 119 -2.74 8.03 0.02
C MET A 119 -1.81 7.33 -0.99
N PRO A 120 -1.53 7.99 -2.14
CA PRO A 120 -0.74 7.38 -3.22
C PRO A 120 0.74 7.17 -2.87
N VAL A 121 1.39 6.32 -3.66
CA VAL A 121 2.84 6.04 -3.55
C VAL A 121 3.69 7.34 -3.55
N PRO A 122 3.45 8.33 -4.41
CA PRO A 122 4.21 9.58 -4.36
C PRO A 122 4.12 10.31 -3.02
N ALA A 123 2.98 10.22 -2.33
CA ALA A 123 2.82 10.82 -1.01
C ALA A 123 3.68 10.11 0.04
N LEU A 124 3.76 8.77 0.00
CA LEU A 124 4.69 8.01 0.86
C LEU A 124 6.14 8.43 0.62
N SER A 125 6.57 8.46 -0.65
CA SER A 125 7.92 8.87 -1.03
C SER A 125 8.25 10.26 -0.48
N PHE A 126 7.32 11.20 -0.58
CA PHE A 126 7.47 12.55 -0.07
C PHE A 126 7.56 12.58 1.46
N ALA A 127 6.63 11.93 2.18
CA ALA A 127 6.61 11.88 3.64
C ALA A 127 7.88 11.22 4.21
N THR A 128 8.41 10.18 3.55
CA THR A 128 9.65 9.52 3.93
C THR A 128 10.81 10.51 3.99
N ARG A 129 10.94 11.37 2.98
CA ARG A 129 11.98 12.42 2.93
C ARG A 129 11.65 13.60 3.85
N TYR A 130 10.41 14.05 3.89
CA TYR A 130 9.98 15.19 4.69
C TYR A 130 10.25 15.00 6.19
N TYR A 131 9.97 13.80 6.71
CA TYR A 131 10.23 13.46 8.11
C TYR A 131 11.61 12.87 8.37
N ASN A 132 12.51 12.81 7.36
CA ASN A 132 13.82 12.17 7.43
C ASN A 132 13.72 10.73 7.97
N CYS A 133 12.78 9.97 7.43
CA CYS A 133 12.57 8.57 7.83
C CYS A 133 13.71 7.68 7.34
N ASN A 134 14.00 6.60 8.08
CA ASN A 134 14.94 5.57 7.68
C ASN A 134 14.37 4.66 6.59
N ALA A 135 13.04 4.55 6.53
CA ALA A 135 12.33 3.75 5.54
C ALA A 135 10.91 4.27 5.31
N GLY A 136 10.30 3.81 4.23
CA GLY A 136 8.88 3.93 3.95
C GLY A 136 8.25 2.57 3.69
N VAL A 137 6.96 2.43 3.98
CA VAL A 137 6.16 1.24 3.68
C VAL A 137 4.90 1.63 2.95
N MET A 138 4.69 1.06 1.76
CA MET A 138 3.43 1.17 1.02
C MET A 138 2.72 -0.18 0.99
N VAL A 139 1.51 -0.22 1.52
CA VAL A 139 0.66 -1.41 1.44
C VAL A 139 -0.20 -1.31 0.20
N THR A 140 0.19 -2.05 -0.83
CA THR A 140 -0.43 -2.04 -2.16
C THR A 140 0.02 -3.22 -3.00
N ALA A 141 -0.79 -3.63 -3.96
CA ALA A 141 -0.38 -4.49 -5.06
C ALA A 141 -0.52 -3.79 -6.42
N SER A 142 -0.45 -2.43 -6.43
CA SER A 142 -0.55 -1.60 -7.63
C SER A 142 -1.83 -1.94 -8.42
N HIS A 143 -1.73 -2.27 -9.68
CA HIS A 143 -2.84 -2.59 -10.58
C HIS A 143 -3.24 -4.07 -10.64
N ASN A 144 -2.71 -4.93 -9.75
CA ASN A 144 -3.09 -6.34 -9.74
C ASN A 144 -4.57 -6.55 -9.41
N PRO A 145 -5.18 -7.71 -9.77
CA PRO A 145 -6.55 -8.05 -9.38
C PRO A 145 -6.83 -7.95 -7.89
N ALA A 146 -8.11 -7.80 -7.51
CA ALA A 146 -8.59 -7.57 -6.14
C ALA A 146 -8.08 -8.60 -5.11
N LYS A 147 -7.88 -9.86 -5.52
CA LYS A 147 -7.38 -10.94 -4.64
C LYS A 147 -5.94 -10.76 -4.15
N TYR A 148 -5.17 -9.84 -4.74
CA TYR A 148 -3.79 -9.57 -4.37
C TYR A 148 -3.67 -8.38 -3.44
N ASN A 149 -2.71 -8.45 -2.52
CA ASN A 149 -2.16 -7.29 -1.82
C ASN A 149 -0.64 -7.42 -1.74
N GLY A 150 0.03 -6.41 -1.22
CA GLY A 150 1.48 -6.39 -1.12
C GLY A 150 2.00 -5.41 -0.07
N TYR A 151 3.30 -5.43 0.09
CA TYR A 151 4.04 -4.62 1.05
C TYR A 151 5.32 -4.17 0.37
N LYS A 152 5.34 -2.94 -0.14
CA LYS A 152 6.52 -2.34 -0.79
C LYS A 152 7.33 -1.59 0.26
N ALA A 153 8.66 -1.77 0.29
CA ALA A 153 9.56 -1.04 1.17
C ALA A 153 10.40 -0.02 0.40
N TYR A 154 10.59 1.14 1.01
CA TYR A 154 11.29 2.29 0.45
C TYR A 154 12.47 2.67 1.34
N GLY A 155 13.56 3.14 0.73
CA GLY A 155 14.72 3.67 1.41
C GLY A 155 14.51 5.11 1.92
N PRO A 156 15.50 5.68 2.64
CA PRO A 156 15.43 7.03 3.19
C PRO A 156 15.37 8.14 2.11
N ASP A 157 15.76 7.81 0.89
CA ASP A 157 15.65 8.68 -0.29
C ASP A 157 14.23 8.77 -0.87
N GLY A 158 13.30 7.97 -0.35
CA GLY A 158 11.93 7.87 -0.84
C GLY A 158 11.77 7.04 -2.11
N CYS A 159 12.81 6.30 -2.53
CA CYS A 159 12.77 5.34 -3.62
C CYS A 159 12.57 3.91 -3.09
N GLN A 160 12.11 2.99 -3.94
CA GLN A 160 12.09 1.57 -3.56
C GLN A 160 13.49 1.11 -3.13
N MET A 161 13.54 0.19 -2.16
CA MET A 161 14.81 -0.32 -1.64
C MET A 161 15.72 -0.86 -2.75
N THR A 162 17.03 -0.64 -2.60
CA THR A 162 18.03 -1.26 -3.44
C THR A 162 18.09 -2.78 -3.20
N ASP A 163 18.66 -3.52 -4.16
CA ASP A 163 18.84 -4.97 -4.04
C ASP A 163 19.60 -5.37 -2.77
N ASP A 164 20.66 -4.65 -2.44
CA ASP A 164 21.49 -4.92 -1.25
C ASP A 164 20.68 -4.73 0.05
N ALA A 165 19.94 -3.62 0.18
CA ALA A 165 19.11 -3.37 1.35
C ALA A 165 17.99 -4.40 1.46
N ALA A 166 17.33 -4.73 0.35
CA ALA A 166 16.27 -5.73 0.31
C ALA A 166 16.78 -7.12 0.69
N ALA A 167 17.99 -7.49 0.27
CA ALA A 167 18.63 -8.76 0.65
C ALA A 167 18.87 -8.86 2.15
N ILE A 168 19.37 -7.79 2.78
CA ILE A 168 19.59 -7.75 4.24
C ILE A 168 18.24 -7.87 4.98
N VAL A 169 17.22 -7.12 4.55
CA VAL A 169 15.88 -7.23 5.13
C VAL A 169 15.32 -8.65 4.99
N TYR A 170 15.52 -9.27 3.82
CA TYR A 170 15.05 -10.65 3.57
C TYR A 170 15.74 -11.67 4.48
N GLU A 171 17.06 -11.54 4.73
CA GLU A 171 17.76 -12.39 5.69
C GLU A 171 17.17 -12.28 7.11
N GLU A 172 16.82 -11.07 7.53
CA GLU A 172 16.18 -10.84 8.84
C GLU A 172 14.75 -11.41 8.89
N ILE A 173 13.99 -11.33 7.79
CA ILE A 173 12.68 -11.97 7.65
C ILE A 173 12.81 -13.49 7.83
N GLN A 174 13.81 -14.12 7.20
CA GLN A 174 14.01 -15.57 7.29
C GLN A 174 14.38 -16.07 8.70
N LYS A 175 14.98 -15.23 9.53
CA LYS A 175 15.29 -15.52 10.95
C LYS A 175 14.06 -15.37 11.86
N THR A 176 13.00 -14.75 11.37
CA THR A 176 11.80 -14.42 12.15
C THR A 176 10.73 -15.48 11.94
N ASP A 177 10.28 -16.14 13.01
CA ASP A 177 9.14 -17.05 12.92
C ASP A 177 7.86 -16.32 12.52
N VAL A 178 7.11 -16.87 11.56
CA VAL A 178 5.95 -16.20 10.97
C VAL A 178 4.80 -15.97 11.96
N LEU A 179 4.56 -16.91 12.89
CA LEU A 179 3.45 -16.80 13.84
C LEU A 179 3.84 -16.07 15.13
N THR A 180 5.07 -16.29 15.61
CA THR A 180 5.48 -15.87 16.98
C THR A 180 6.73 -14.99 17.02
N GLY A 181 7.46 -14.83 15.93
CA GLY A 181 8.76 -14.18 15.92
C GLY A 181 8.73 -12.64 15.92
N ALA A 182 7.63 -12.04 15.54
CA ALA A 182 7.53 -10.58 15.51
C ALA A 182 7.10 -10.00 16.86
N LYS A 183 7.76 -8.94 17.29
CA LYS A 183 7.25 -8.10 18.38
C LYS A 183 6.06 -7.30 17.86
N TYR A 184 5.00 -7.23 18.63
CA TYR A 184 3.79 -6.54 18.21
C TYR A 184 3.10 -5.85 19.41
N MET A 185 2.59 -4.67 19.18
CA MET A 185 1.62 -3.99 20.04
C MET A 185 0.43 -3.54 19.21
N SER A 186 -0.72 -3.33 19.85
CA SER A 186 -1.89 -2.83 19.12
C SER A 186 -1.62 -1.42 18.56
N PHE A 187 -2.25 -1.11 17.44
CA PHE A 187 -2.16 0.23 16.85
C PHE A 187 -2.57 1.33 17.85
N ALA A 188 -3.66 1.09 18.61
CA ALA A 188 -4.16 2.02 19.61
C ALA A 188 -3.13 2.29 20.71
N GLN A 189 -2.48 1.25 21.21
CA GLN A 189 -1.42 1.38 22.20
C GLN A 189 -0.24 2.19 21.65
N GLY A 190 0.19 1.93 20.41
CA GLY A 190 1.28 2.68 19.79
C GLY A 190 0.96 4.17 19.59
N VAL A 191 -0.31 4.51 19.35
CA VAL A 191 -0.78 5.91 19.30
C VAL A 191 -0.77 6.52 20.70
N GLU A 192 -1.28 5.82 21.71
CA GLU A 192 -1.31 6.29 23.11
C GLU A 192 0.10 6.54 23.66
N GLU A 193 1.05 5.67 23.36
CA GLU A 193 2.45 5.83 23.73
C GLU A 193 3.21 6.89 22.89
N GLY A 194 2.55 7.47 21.87
CA GLY A 194 3.13 8.49 21.00
C GLY A 194 4.20 7.99 20.02
N LEU A 195 4.35 6.68 19.90
CA LEU A 195 5.24 6.03 18.91
C LEU A 195 4.64 6.07 17.50
N ILE A 196 3.32 5.95 17.40
CA ILE A 196 2.60 6.08 16.14
C ILE A 196 1.94 7.47 16.09
N ARG A 197 2.23 8.23 15.04
CA ARG A 197 1.62 9.54 14.79
C ARG A 197 1.14 9.61 13.36
N PHE A 198 0.04 10.33 13.14
CA PHE A 198 -0.43 10.60 11.79
C PHE A 198 0.47 11.61 11.08
N VAL A 199 0.51 11.50 9.76
CA VAL A 199 1.11 12.49 8.87
C VAL A 199 0.30 13.78 9.00
N GLY A 200 0.98 14.89 9.36
CA GLY A 200 0.34 16.18 9.55
C GLY A 200 -0.04 16.87 8.24
N ASP A 201 -0.93 17.85 8.35
CA ASP A 201 -1.34 18.67 7.19
C ASP A 201 -0.18 19.48 6.63
N ASP A 202 0.78 19.87 7.47
CA ASP A 202 2.03 20.51 7.06
C ASP A 202 2.81 19.71 6.00
N CYS A 203 2.89 18.39 6.18
CA CYS A 203 3.51 17.50 5.19
C CYS A 203 2.64 17.35 3.94
N LYS A 204 1.32 17.24 4.10
CA LYS A 204 0.38 17.12 2.97
C LYS A 204 0.40 18.39 2.11
N ASP A 205 0.37 19.56 2.71
CA ASP A 205 0.43 20.85 2.02
C ASP A 205 1.78 21.04 1.31
N ALA A 206 2.90 20.72 1.98
CA ALA A 206 4.22 20.76 1.37
C ALA A 206 4.35 19.81 0.15
N LEU A 207 3.67 18.66 0.16
CA LEU A 207 3.59 17.78 -1.01
C LEU A 207 2.92 18.48 -2.18
N TYR A 208 1.76 19.12 -1.97
CA TYR A 208 1.02 19.80 -3.04
C TYR A 208 1.81 21.00 -3.56
N GLU A 209 2.41 21.81 -2.70
CA GLU A 209 3.30 22.91 -3.09
C GLU A 209 4.49 22.41 -3.94
N ALA A 210 5.10 21.27 -3.55
CA ALA A 210 6.18 20.67 -4.31
C ALA A 210 5.73 20.22 -5.71
N ILE A 211 4.53 19.65 -5.85
CA ILE A 211 3.95 19.26 -7.15
C ILE A 211 3.69 20.50 -7.99
N GLU A 212 3.00 21.50 -7.44
CA GLU A 212 2.64 22.73 -8.14
C GLU A 212 3.88 23.50 -8.63
N SER A 213 4.95 23.52 -7.83
CA SER A 213 6.22 24.16 -8.20
C SER A 213 6.89 23.54 -9.43
N ARG A 214 6.46 22.34 -9.85
CA ARG A 214 7.01 21.65 -11.04
C ARG A 214 6.28 21.99 -12.32
N GLN A 215 5.29 22.87 -12.30
CA GLN A 215 4.64 23.33 -13.53
C GLN A 215 5.66 23.96 -14.48
N VAL A 216 5.78 23.43 -15.70
CA VAL A 216 6.67 23.96 -16.74
C VAL A 216 6.16 25.31 -17.27
N ARG A 217 4.84 25.47 -17.30
CA ARG A 217 4.15 26.70 -17.77
C ARG A 217 3.04 27.09 -16.78
N PRO A 218 3.37 27.75 -15.66
CA PRO A 218 2.37 28.13 -14.67
C PRO A 218 1.25 28.99 -15.30
N GLY A 219 0.01 28.70 -14.91
CA GLY A 219 -1.18 29.39 -15.40
C GLY A 219 -1.72 28.94 -16.76
N LEU A 220 -0.99 28.11 -17.53
CA LEU A 220 -1.47 27.61 -18.82
C LEU A 220 -2.75 26.79 -18.67
N CYS A 221 -2.82 25.89 -17.71
CA CYS A 221 -4.00 25.06 -17.45
C CYS A 221 -5.24 25.92 -17.18
N LYS A 222 -5.09 26.97 -16.37
CA LYS A 222 -6.17 27.92 -16.06
C LYS A 222 -6.67 28.66 -17.31
N SER A 223 -5.75 29.09 -18.18
CA SER A 223 -6.11 29.83 -19.41
C SER A 223 -6.66 28.94 -20.53
N ALA A 224 -6.35 27.63 -20.50
CA ALA A 224 -6.79 26.69 -21.54
C ALA A 224 -8.28 26.32 -21.42
N GLY A 225 -8.90 26.46 -20.23
CA GLY A 225 -10.32 26.16 -20.03
C GLY A 225 -10.67 24.69 -20.30
N LEU A 226 -9.76 23.76 -19.99
CA LEU A 226 -9.92 22.33 -20.27
C LEU A 226 -11.10 21.74 -19.52
N LYS A 227 -11.91 20.95 -20.24
CA LYS A 227 -12.92 20.06 -19.70
C LYS A 227 -12.38 18.64 -19.62
N LEU A 228 -12.34 18.08 -18.43
CA LEU A 228 -11.62 16.85 -18.14
C LEU A 228 -12.53 15.78 -17.52
N VAL A 229 -12.37 14.54 -17.94
CA VAL A 229 -12.90 13.37 -17.23
C VAL A 229 -11.75 12.70 -16.47
N TYR A 230 -11.98 12.35 -15.21
CA TYR A 230 -10.99 11.65 -14.38
C TYR A 230 -11.56 10.38 -13.77
N SER A 231 -10.80 9.29 -13.83
CA SER A 231 -11.08 8.06 -13.09
C SER A 231 -9.93 7.74 -12.14
N PRO A 232 -10.19 7.68 -10.82
CA PRO A 232 -9.23 7.14 -9.85
C PRO A 232 -9.19 5.60 -9.84
N LEU A 233 -9.95 4.90 -10.69
CA LEU A 233 -10.10 3.44 -10.71
C LEU A 233 -10.34 2.85 -9.31
N ASN A 234 -11.25 3.47 -8.53
CA ASN A 234 -11.55 3.12 -7.14
C ASN A 234 -10.32 3.15 -6.18
N GLY A 235 -9.27 3.88 -6.55
CA GLY A 235 -7.99 3.93 -5.85
C GLY A 235 -7.78 5.15 -4.96
N SER A 236 -6.52 5.40 -4.61
CA SER A 236 -6.07 6.47 -3.71
C SER A 236 -5.94 7.84 -4.39
N GLY A 237 -6.07 7.90 -5.71
CA GLY A 237 -5.87 9.12 -6.48
C GLY A 237 -6.98 10.17 -6.35
N LEU A 238 -8.20 9.79 -5.93
CA LEU A 238 -9.36 10.70 -5.93
C LEU A 238 -9.05 12.07 -5.31
N VAL A 239 -8.70 12.08 -4.04
CA VAL A 239 -8.49 13.33 -3.29
C VAL A 239 -7.24 14.09 -3.77
N PRO A 240 -6.05 13.48 -3.84
CA PRO A 240 -4.84 14.22 -4.20
C PRO A 240 -4.85 14.71 -5.66
N VAL A 241 -5.32 13.92 -6.62
CA VAL A 241 -5.34 14.33 -8.02
C VAL A 241 -6.35 15.44 -8.24
N THR A 242 -7.56 15.33 -7.71
CA THR A 242 -8.57 16.40 -7.86
C THR A 242 -8.13 17.70 -7.16
N ARG A 243 -7.42 17.62 -6.03
CA ARG A 243 -6.81 18.78 -5.38
C ARG A 243 -5.79 19.44 -6.29
N VAL A 244 -4.83 18.71 -6.84
CA VAL A 244 -3.80 19.24 -7.75
C VAL A 244 -4.44 19.84 -9.00
N LEU A 245 -5.39 19.15 -9.64
CA LEU A 245 -6.08 19.67 -10.82
C LEU A 245 -6.73 21.02 -10.54
N LYS A 246 -7.43 21.14 -9.42
CA LYS A 246 -8.04 22.40 -8.98
C LYS A 246 -6.99 23.50 -8.76
N ASP A 247 -5.91 23.18 -8.06
CA ASP A 247 -4.87 24.16 -7.67
C ASP A 247 -4.11 24.70 -8.89
N ILE A 248 -3.91 23.87 -9.94
CA ILE A 248 -3.33 24.32 -11.21
C ILE A 248 -4.34 25.01 -12.17
N GLY A 249 -5.62 25.09 -11.77
CA GLY A 249 -6.67 25.82 -12.45
C GLY A 249 -7.55 25.01 -13.40
N ILE A 250 -7.51 23.68 -13.34
CA ILE A 250 -8.48 22.80 -14.03
C ILE A 250 -9.65 22.56 -13.09
N THR A 251 -10.76 23.26 -13.31
CA THR A 251 -11.95 23.23 -12.43
C THR A 251 -13.15 22.51 -13.05
N ASP A 252 -13.18 22.30 -14.36
CA ASP A 252 -14.22 21.53 -15.04
C ASP A 252 -13.79 20.08 -15.15
N VAL A 253 -13.96 19.34 -14.03
CA VAL A 253 -13.57 17.93 -13.90
C VAL A 253 -14.78 17.09 -13.58
N THR A 254 -15.12 16.16 -14.47
CA THR A 254 -16.15 15.14 -14.25
C THR A 254 -15.49 13.83 -13.81
N ILE A 255 -15.84 13.34 -12.64
CA ILE A 255 -15.33 12.05 -12.14
C ILE A 255 -16.20 10.92 -12.68
N VAL A 256 -15.61 9.77 -13.04
CA VAL A 256 -16.35 8.56 -13.43
C VAL A 256 -17.07 8.00 -12.20
N PRO A 257 -18.43 8.06 -12.14
CA PRO A 257 -19.16 7.79 -10.89
C PRO A 257 -18.95 6.40 -10.32
N GLU A 258 -18.86 5.37 -11.17
CA GLU A 258 -18.70 3.97 -10.77
C GLU A 258 -17.29 3.66 -10.23
N GLN A 259 -16.32 4.54 -10.53
CA GLN A 259 -14.92 4.39 -10.18
C GLN A 259 -14.42 5.47 -9.21
N GLU A 260 -15.32 6.36 -8.76
CA GLU A 260 -14.97 7.50 -7.90
C GLU A 260 -14.46 7.06 -6.53
N TYR A 261 -15.27 6.33 -5.79
CA TYR A 261 -14.95 6.01 -4.40
C TYR A 261 -14.04 4.79 -4.26
N PRO A 262 -13.15 4.78 -3.25
CA PRO A 262 -12.28 3.65 -2.97
C PRO A 262 -13.06 2.34 -2.81
N ASN A 263 -12.66 1.31 -3.57
CA ASN A 263 -13.28 -0.02 -3.50
C ASN A 263 -12.27 -1.11 -3.87
N GLY A 264 -11.81 -1.86 -2.86
CA GLY A 264 -10.81 -2.92 -3.05
C GLY A 264 -11.29 -4.14 -3.85
N TYR A 265 -12.57 -4.25 -4.18
CA TYR A 265 -13.10 -5.29 -5.06
C TYR A 265 -12.93 -4.95 -6.55
N PHE A 266 -12.72 -3.68 -6.91
CA PHE A 266 -12.57 -3.21 -8.29
C PHE A 266 -13.64 -3.77 -9.22
N THR A 267 -14.91 -3.61 -8.82
CA THR A 267 -16.07 -4.25 -9.46
C THR A 267 -16.30 -3.85 -10.91
N THR A 268 -15.77 -2.71 -11.33
CA THR A 268 -15.89 -2.17 -12.69
C THR A 268 -14.79 -2.66 -13.63
N CYS A 269 -13.66 -3.15 -13.11
CA CYS A 269 -12.59 -3.71 -13.94
C CYS A 269 -11.75 -4.73 -13.15
N SER A 270 -11.54 -5.91 -13.73
CA SER A 270 -10.77 -7.00 -13.10
C SER A 270 -9.30 -6.66 -12.88
N TYR A 271 -8.76 -5.75 -13.71
CA TYR A 271 -7.41 -5.21 -13.62
C TYR A 271 -7.49 -3.68 -13.63
N PRO A 272 -7.36 -3.01 -12.48
CA PRO A 272 -7.42 -1.55 -12.40
C PRO A 272 -6.12 -0.91 -12.89
N ASN A 273 -5.78 -1.16 -14.16
CA ASN A 273 -4.56 -0.70 -14.82
C ASN A 273 -4.91 0.28 -15.95
N PRO A 274 -4.54 1.57 -15.86
CA PRO A 274 -4.82 2.56 -16.90
C PRO A 274 -4.12 2.30 -18.24
N GLU A 275 -3.21 1.35 -18.32
CA GLU A 275 -2.61 0.88 -19.58
C GLU A 275 -3.54 -0.09 -20.35
N ILE A 276 -4.61 -0.59 -19.71
CA ILE A 276 -5.55 -1.54 -20.30
C ILE A 276 -6.82 -0.81 -20.72
N PHE A 277 -7.16 -0.88 -22.00
CA PHE A 277 -8.33 -0.19 -22.55
C PHE A 277 -9.64 -0.48 -21.80
N ALA A 278 -9.87 -1.73 -21.39
CA ALA A 278 -11.06 -2.12 -20.63
C ALA A 278 -11.23 -1.37 -19.29
N ALA A 279 -10.13 -0.97 -18.65
CA ALA A 279 -10.19 -0.17 -17.42
C ALA A 279 -10.60 1.29 -17.70
N LEU A 280 -10.35 1.78 -18.91
CA LEU A 280 -10.64 3.15 -19.33
C LEU A 280 -12.02 3.31 -19.99
N GLU A 281 -12.71 2.22 -20.32
CA GLU A 281 -13.91 2.23 -21.16
C GLU A 281 -15.02 3.15 -20.61
N LEU A 282 -15.30 3.08 -19.30
CA LEU A 282 -16.29 3.95 -18.65
C LEU A 282 -15.90 5.44 -18.80
N GLY A 283 -14.65 5.77 -18.52
CA GLY A 283 -14.15 7.14 -18.63
C GLY A 283 -14.15 7.66 -20.05
N LEU A 284 -13.80 6.84 -21.03
CA LEU A 284 -13.82 7.20 -22.45
C LEU A 284 -15.24 7.44 -22.97
N ASN A 285 -16.21 6.63 -22.52
CA ASN A 285 -17.61 6.83 -22.87
C ASN A 285 -18.14 8.12 -22.25
N LEU A 286 -17.87 8.35 -20.97
CA LEU A 286 -18.25 9.59 -20.27
C LEU A 286 -17.60 10.83 -20.92
N ALA A 287 -16.34 10.74 -21.34
CA ALA A 287 -15.66 11.82 -22.03
C ALA A 287 -16.33 12.17 -23.37
N LYS A 288 -16.79 11.18 -24.15
CA LYS A 288 -17.55 11.39 -25.38
C LYS A 288 -18.92 12.03 -25.12
N GLU A 289 -19.62 11.54 -24.08
CA GLU A 289 -20.96 12.07 -23.71
C GLU A 289 -20.90 13.51 -23.22
N THR A 290 -19.90 13.85 -22.44
CA THR A 290 -19.72 15.18 -21.86
C THR A 290 -18.99 16.14 -22.81
N GLY A 291 -18.40 15.66 -23.90
CA GLY A 291 -17.57 16.46 -24.80
C GLY A 291 -16.29 16.94 -24.13
N ALA A 292 -15.67 16.09 -23.27
CA ALA A 292 -14.44 16.44 -22.60
C ALA A 292 -13.24 16.46 -23.56
N ASP A 293 -12.30 17.37 -23.32
CA ASP A 293 -11.09 17.53 -24.13
C ASP A 293 -10.05 16.45 -23.81
N LEU A 294 -10.06 15.93 -22.56
CA LEU A 294 -9.06 14.99 -22.06
C LEU A 294 -9.69 14.03 -21.04
N MET A 295 -9.20 12.79 -21.03
CA MET A 295 -9.50 11.79 -20.01
C MET A 295 -8.21 11.38 -19.31
N LEU A 296 -8.21 11.38 -17.98
CA LEU A 296 -7.14 10.89 -17.13
C LEU A 296 -7.60 9.70 -16.30
N ALA A 297 -6.70 8.80 -15.99
CA ALA A 297 -6.93 7.74 -15.00
C ALA A 297 -5.66 7.47 -14.20
N THR A 298 -5.85 7.01 -12.96
CA THR A 298 -4.76 6.51 -12.11
C THR A 298 -5.07 5.10 -11.63
N ASP A 299 -4.04 4.28 -11.46
CA ASP A 299 -4.19 2.97 -10.82
C ASP A 299 -4.41 3.09 -9.29
N PRO A 300 -4.68 2.01 -8.54
CA PRO A 300 -5.09 2.11 -7.14
C PRO A 300 -4.10 2.81 -6.20
N ASP A 301 -2.80 2.72 -6.43
CA ASP A 301 -1.78 3.42 -5.65
C ASP A 301 -1.23 4.68 -6.35
N ALA A 302 -1.86 5.06 -7.46
CA ALA A 302 -1.70 6.28 -8.24
C ALA A 302 -0.23 6.65 -8.53
N ASP A 303 0.57 5.64 -8.89
CA ASP A 303 1.92 5.80 -9.41
C ASP A 303 1.99 5.64 -10.95
N ARG A 304 0.82 5.36 -11.59
CA ARG A 304 0.61 5.26 -13.03
C ARG A 304 -0.51 6.18 -13.49
#